data_4811aafbf1c252954b15e56e65006c36
#
_entry.id   4811aafbf1c252954b15e56e65006c36
#
_cell.length_a   1.000
_cell.length_b   1.000
_cell.length_c   1.000
_cell.angle_alpha   90.00
_cell.angle_beta   90.00
_cell.angle_gamma   90.00
#
_symmetry.space_group_name_H-M   'P 1'
#
loop_
_entity.id
_entity.type
_entity.pdbx_description
1 polymer ?
#
loop_
_entity_poly.entity_id
_entity_poly.type
_entity_poly.pdbx_seq_one_letter_code
_entity_poly.pdbx_strand_id
1 'polypeptide(L)'
;MKIKNLLPLAGAIFFIIIAFSSCQEDISTLGSEVLGTETPNGILDESQSVIAYSRKLGPLQSNRLPAYQLGVYNDPVYGKSTVNLLSQLTLASNDPSFGENATVDSVFVYLPYFSTGTTVDSVTTYELDSIYGTTPINVSIFESKYFLREYDPNTGFEEFQNYYTTQGDVFEGYLGEELASVENFLPTENSYVIFEGEENEEELTP
;
A
#
# COMPACT_ATOMS: atom_id res chain seq x y z
N MET A 1 55.83 3.24 33.95
CA MET A 1 55.02 3.32 32.71
C MET A 1 55.74 4.24 31.76
N LYS A 2 56.21 3.76 30.59
CA LYS A 2 57.07 4.52 29.70
C LYS A 2 56.23 5.56 28.93
N ILE A 3 56.53 6.84 29.11
CA ILE A 3 55.87 8.02 28.48
C ILE A 3 55.76 7.91 26.95
N LYS A 4 56.60 7.10 26.31
CA LYS A 4 56.62 6.88 24.86
C LYS A 4 55.32 6.27 24.28
N ASN A 5 54.50 5.62 25.09
CA ASN A 5 53.25 4.98 24.64
C ASN A 5 52.02 5.86 24.94
N LEU A 6 52.18 6.96 25.67
CA LEU A 6 51.08 7.87 25.99
C LEU A 6 50.76 8.86 24.83
N LEU A 7 51.77 9.20 24.06
CA LEU A 7 51.66 10.16 22.97
C LEU A 7 50.73 9.67 21.81
N PRO A 8 50.89 8.42 21.31
CA PRO A 8 49.96 7.92 20.28
C PRO A 8 48.55 7.69 20.82
N LEU A 9 48.38 7.34 22.10
CA LEU A 9 47.06 7.17 22.70
C LEU A 9 46.34 8.54 22.85
N ALA A 10 47.04 9.57 23.27
CA ALA A 10 46.51 10.94 23.35
C ALA A 10 46.12 11.49 21.97
N GLY A 11 46.93 11.19 20.93
CA GLY A 11 46.62 11.54 19.54
C GLY A 11 45.37 10.84 19.01
N ALA A 12 45.17 9.57 19.32
CA ALA A 12 43.99 8.83 18.92
C ALA A 12 42.72 9.35 19.60
N ILE A 13 42.77 9.69 20.90
CA ILE A 13 41.62 10.27 21.64
C ILE A 13 41.28 11.66 21.08
N PHE A 14 42.29 12.48 20.77
CA PHE A 14 42.08 13.80 20.19
C PHE A 14 41.42 13.72 18.81
N PHE A 15 41.79 12.75 17.99
CA PHE A 15 41.22 12.51 16.68
C PHE A 15 39.75 12.04 16.76
N ILE A 16 39.45 11.20 17.75
CA ILE A 16 38.08 10.73 18.03
C ILE A 16 37.19 11.91 18.46
N ILE A 17 37.68 12.80 19.31
CA ILE A 17 36.92 14.00 19.77
C ILE A 17 36.59 14.93 18.60
N ILE A 18 37.53 15.10 17.66
CA ILE A 18 37.26 15.93 16.45
C ILE A 18 36.27 15.25 15.52
N ALA A 19 36.29 13.93 15.39
CA ALA A 19 35.36 13.20 14.54
C ALA A 19 33.89 13.26 15.04
N PHE A 20 33.71 13.42 16.36
CA PHE A 20 32.35 13.56 16.95
C PHE A 20 31.89 15.02 17.10
N SER A 21 32.72 16.01 16.81
CA SER A 21 32.32 17.41 16.81
C SER A 21 31.82 17.86 15.41
N SER A 22 31.25 16.94 14.62
CA SER A 22 30.49 17.31 13.44
C SER A 22 29.23 18.02 13.90
N CYS A 23 29.26 19.34 13.84
CA CYS A 23 28.07 20.17 14.04
C CYS A 23 27.01 19.73 13.03
N GLN A 24 25.97 19.14 13.55
CA GLN A 24 24.72 18.97 12.83
C GLN A 24 24.06 20.35 12.81
N GLU A 25 24.37 21.16 11.80
CA GLU A 25 23.58 22.36 11.55
C GLU A 25 22.20 21.92 11.07
N ASP A 26 21.19 22.26 11.85
CA ASP A 26 19.80 22.08 11.48
C ASP A 26 19.54 22.83 10.17
N ILE A 27 19.18 22.09 9.12
CA ILE A 27 18.79 22.66 7.80
C ILE A 27 17.62 23.65 7.94
N SER A 28 16.88 23.60 9.05
CA SER A 28 15.80 24.53 9.37
C SER A 28 16.27 25.97 9.65
N THR A 29 17.56 26.18 9.87
CA THR A 29 18.12 27.52 10.06
C THR A 29 18.72 28.12 8.80
N LEU A 30 18.75 27.38 7.69
CA LEU A 30 19.13 27.93 6.38
C LEU A 30 18.10 28.96 5.91
N GLY A 31 18.41 30.21 6.11
CA GLY A 31 17.56 31.37 5.77
C GLY A 31 17.28 32.30 6.93
N SER A 32 17.43 31.88 8.19
CA SER A 32 17.26 32.76 9.35
C SER A 32 18.35 33.81 9.45
N GLU A 33 19.57 33.50 8.98
CA GLU A 33 20.68 34.44 8.92
C GLU A 33 20.47 35.53 7.85
N VAL A 34 19.70 35.24 6.80
CA VAL A 34 19.37 36.19 5.74
C VAL A 34 18.23 37.12 6.15
N LEU A 35 17.35 36.64 7.04
CA LEU A 35 16.17 37.39 7.49
C LEU A 35 16.37 38.14 8.82
N GLY A 36 17.53 37.98 9.49
CA GLY A 36 17.80 38.53 10.82
C GLY A 36 16.96 37.88 11.92
N THR A 37 17.22 38.27 13.17
CA THR A 37 16.49 37.76 14.35
C THR A 37 15.09 38.35 14.52
N GLU A 38 14.66 39.20 13.63
CA GLU A 38 13.30 39.72 13.61
C GLU A 38 12.45 38.78 12.75
N THR A 39 11.54 38.07 13.37
CA THR A 39 10.43 37.44 12.62
C THR A 39 9.80 38.53 11.77
N PRO A 40 9.76 38.36 10.44
CA PRO A 40 9.10 39.36 9.62
C PRO A 40 7.66 39.47 10.16
N ASN A 41 7.32 40.65 10.67
CA ASN A 41 5.92 40.95 10.91
C ASN A 41 5.28 40.97 9.52
N GLY A 42 4.74 39.79 9.16
CA GLY A 42 4.00 39.64 7.93
C GLY A 42 2.81 40.60 7.97
N ILE A 43 2.93 41.73 7.27
CA ILE A 43 1.78 42.61 7.03
C ILE A 43 0.96 41.87 5.96
N LEU A 44 -0.27 41.54 6.32
CA LEU A 44 -1.22 40.97 5.36
C LEU A 44 -1.46 42.03 4.26
N ASP A 45 -0.93 41.80 3.07
CA ASP A 45 -1.22 42.62 1.92
C ASP A 45 -2.50 42.16 1.23
N GLU A 46 -3.60 42.79 1.56
CA GLU A 46 -4.92 42.51 0.98
C GLU A 46 -5.09 43.12 -0.42
N SER A 47 -4.10 43.88 -0.90
CA SER A 47 -4.15 44.48 -2.23
C SER A 47 -3.89 43.48 -3.36
N GLN A 48 -3.32 42.29 -3.02
CA GLN A 48 -3.00 41.25 -3.98
C GLN A 48 -4.16 40.28 -4.14
N SER A 49 -4.62 40.11 -5.37
CA SER A 49 -5.59 39.08 -5.70
C SER A 49 -4.87 37.74 -5.87
N VAL A 50 -5.17 36.75 -4.98
CA VAL A 50 -4.69 35.40 -5.11
C VAL A 50 -5.75 34.57 -5.81
N ILE A 51 -5.42 34.05 -6.98
CA ILE A 51 -6.29 33.10 -7.69
C ILE A 51 -5.72 31.71 -7.45
N ALA A 52 -6.46 30.88 -6.69
CA ALA A 52 -6.15 29.48 -6.49
C ALA A 52 -7.22 28.61 -7.14
N TYR A 53 -6.80 27.60 -7.88
CA TYR A 53 -7.71 26.64 -8.50
C TYR A 53 -7.17 25.22 -8.43
N SER A 54 -8.09 24.28 -8.30
CA SER A 54 -7.76 22.86 -8.40
C SER A 54 -7.90 22.39 -9.84
N ARG A 55 -6.94 21.63 -10.33
CA ARG A 55 -6.98 21.03 -11.65
C ARG A 55 -7.16 19.52 -11.51
N LYS A 56 -8.13 18.95 -12.22
CA LYS A 56 -8.29 17.51 -12.30
C LYS A 56 -7.03 16.90 -12.93
N LEU A 57 -6.45 15.92 -12.24
CA LEU A 57 -5.39 15.09 -12.81
C LEU A 57 -5.97 14.22 -13.92
N GLY A 58 -5.14 13.86 -14.89
CA GLY A 58 -5.49 12.88 -15.91
C GLY A 58 -5.61 11.45 -15.32
N PRO A 59 -5.83 10.45 -16.19
CA PRO A 59 -5.81 9.06 -15.77
C PRO A 59 -4.49 8.71 -15.08
N LEU A 60 -4.56 8.06 -13.91
CA LEU A 60 -3.39 7.54 -13.21
C LEU A 60 -3.26 6.06 -13.50
N GLN A 61 -2.04 5.59 -13.69
CA GLN A 61 -1.78 4.16 -13.85
C GLN A 61 -2.19 3.42 -12.56
N SER A 62 -2.96 2.35 -12.72
CA SER A 62 -3.55 1.58 -11.62
C SER A 62 -3.01 0.15 -11.50
N ASN A 63 -2.15 -0.28 -12.41
CA ASN A 63 -1.50 -1.59 -12.36
C ASN A 63 0.00 -1.47 -12.08
N ARG A 64 0.61 -2.59 -11.66
CA ARG A 64 2.05 -2.70 -11.36
C ARG A 64 2.48 -1.76 -10.22
N LEU A 65 1.59 -1.58 -9.26
CA LEU A 65 1.85 -0.85 -8.03
C LEU A 65 2.46 -1.79 -6.98
N PRO A 66 3.28 -1.28 -6.06
CA PRO A 66 3.87 -2.09 -4.99
C PRO A 66 2.84 -2.60 -3.99
N ALA A 67 1.71 -1.92 -3.88
CA ALA A 67 0.57 -2.29 -3.05
C ALA A 67 -0.73 -1.80 -3.68
N TYR A 68 -1.82 -2.48 -3.37
CA TYR A 68 -3.15 -2.13 -3.84
C TYR A 68 -4.04 -1.81 -2.65
N GLN A 69 -5.03 -0.98 -2.87
CA GLN A 69 -6.06 -0.65 -1.90
C GLN A 69 -7.35 -1.36 -2.27
N LEU A 70 -8.15 -1.72 -1.28
CA LEU A 70 -9.50 -2.24 -1.44
C LEU A 70 -10.40 -1.57 -0.42
N GLY A 71 -11.55 -1.07 -0.83
CA GLY A 71 -12.53 -0.51 0.09
C GLY A 71 -13.17 0.78 -0.35
N VAL A 72 -13.75 1.47 0.62
CA VAL A 72 -14.50 2.71 0.42
C VAL A 72 -13.92 3.80 1.31
N TYR A 73 -13.55 4.91 0.72
CA TYR A 73 -13.10 6.10 1.42
C TYR A 73 -14.06 7.26 1.17
N ASN A 74 -14.47 7.91 2.25
CA ASN A 74 -15.38 9.05 2.21
C ASN A 74 -14.62 10.32 2.60
N ASP A 75 -14.14 11.05 1.61
CA ASP A 75 -13.44 12.31 1.83
C ASP A 75 -14.44 13.45 2.04
N PRO A 76 -14.28 14.26 3.10
CA PRO A 76 -15.21 15.36 3.38
C PRO A 76 -15.21 16.48 2.33
N VAL A 77 -14.16 16.58 1.51
CA VAL A 77 -13.99 17.62 0.49
C VAL A 77 -14.19 17.05 -0.92
N TYR A 78 -13.61 15.88 -1.20
CA TYR A 78 -13.60 15.27 -2.54
C TYR A 78 -14.68 14.22 -2.74
N GLY A 79 -15.39 13.83 -1.67
CA GLY A 79 -16.49 12.87 -1.73
C GLY A 79 -16.06 11.41 -1.62
N LYS A 80 -16.96 10.52 -2.04
CA LYS A 80 -16.77 9.07 -1.91
C LYS A 80 -15.89 8.53 -3.03
N SER A 81 -14.87 7.75 -2.64
CA SER A 81 -14.06 6.94 -3.54
C SER A 81 -14.26 5.46 -3.23
N THR A 82 -14.46 4.65 -4.25
CA THR A 82 -14.52 3.19 -4.13
C THR A 82 -13.35 2.60 -4.92
N VAL A 83 -12.62 1.69 -4.29
CA VAL A 83 -11.47 1.04 -4.89
C VAL A 83 -11.71 -0.46 -4.91
N ASN A 84 -11.74 -1.02 -6.10
CA ASN A 84 -11.91 -2.44 -6.38
C ASN A 84 -10.61 -3.02 -6.93
N LEU A 85 -10.40 -4.32 -6.70
CA LEU A 85 -9.28 -5.08 -7.25
C LEU A 85 -9.76 -5.91 -8.42
N LEU A 86 -9.01 -5.87 -9.53
CA LEU A 86 -9.16 -6.80 -10.64
C LEU A 86 -7.83 -7.53 -10.82
N SER A 87 -7.86 -8.86 -10.82
CA SER A 87 -6.69 -9.70 -10.93
C SER A 87 -6.92 -10.85 -11.88
N GLN A 88 -5.88 -11.28 -12.54
CA GLN A 88 -5.89 -12.49 -13.37
C GLN A 88 -5.13 -13.59 -12.64
N LEU A 89 -5.78 -14.74 -12.51
CA LEU A 89 -5.18 -15.94 -11.93
C LEU A 89 -4.57 -16.79 -13.03
N THR A 90 -3.40 -17.31 -12.79
CA THR A 90 -2.72 -18.26 -13.67
C THR A 90 -2.30 -19.48 -12.88
N LEU A 91 -2.32 -20.63 -13.53
CA LEU A 91 -1.81 -21.86 -12.91
C LEU A 91 -0.28 -21.78 -12.76
N ALA A 92 0.24 -22.41 -11.72
CA ALA A 92 1.68 -22.45 -11.44
C ALA A 92 2.47 -23.20 -12.52
N SER A 93 1.83 -24.10 -13.24
CA SER A 93 2.41 -24.80 -14.39
C SER A 93 1.46 -24.74 -15.58
N ASN A 94 2.00 -24.71 -16.78
CA ASN A 94 1.22 -24.82 -17.99
C ASN A 94 0.74 -26.28 -18.17
N ASP A 95 -0.54 -26.44 -18.51
CA ASP A 95 -1.16 -27.72 -18.80
C ASP A 95 -0.92 -28.80 -17.72
N PRO A 96 -1.33 -28.50 -16.45
CA PRO A 96 -1.15 -29.47 -15.38
C PRO A 96 -2.11 -30.65 -15.58
N SER A 97 -1.61 -31.86 -15.33
CA SER A 97 -2.45 -33.08 -15.35
C SER A 97 -3.02 -33.35 -13.97
N PHE A 98 -4.34 -33.35 -13.85
CA PHE A 98 -5.06 -33.69 -12.62
C PHE A 98 -5.56 -35.15 -12.59
N GLY A 99 -5.17 -35.98 -13.58
CA GLY A 99 -5.65 -37.36 -13.72
C GLY A 99 -6.99 -37.45 -14.45
N GLU A 100 -7.54 -38.67 -14.46
CA GLU A 100 -8.85 -38.97 -15.07
C GLU A 100 -9.98 -38.69 -14.07
N ASN A 101 -11.02 -37.98 -14.51
CA ASN A 101 -12.22 -37.65 -13.71
C ASN A 101 -11.92 -36.86 -12.42
N ALA A 102 -10.97 -35.92 -12.47
CA ALA A 102 -10.70 -35.00 -11.36
C ALA A 102 -11.94 -34.15 -11.08
N THR A 103 -12.29 -34.03 -9.80
CA THR A 103 -13.35 -33.14 -9.30
C THR A 103 -12.71 -32.12 -8.37
N VAL A 104 -13.20 -30.86 -8.42
CA VAL A 104 -12.79 -29.85 -7.45
C VAL A 104 -13.54 -30.12 -6.15
N ASP A 105 -12.81 -30.24 -5.06
CA ASP A 105 -13.35 -30.44 -3.72
C ASP A 105 -13.58 -29.08 -3.03
N SER A 106 -12.60 -28.21 -3.09
CA SER A 106 -12.66 -26.89 -2.48
C SER A 106 -11.79 -25.88 -3.22
N VAL A 107 -12.15 -24.59 -3.12
CA VAL A 107 -11.39 -23.48 -3.65
C VAL A 107 -11.23 -22.43 -2.57
N PHE A 108 -10.02 -21.98 -2.34
CA PHE A 108 -9.71 -20.94 -1.36
C PHE A 108 -9.08 -19.74 -2.05
N VAL A 109 -9.57 -18.54 -1.74
CA VAL A 109 -8.97 -17.27 -2.16
C VAL A 109 -8.44 -16.56 -0.92
N TYR A 110 -7.13 -16.33 -0.89
CA TYR A 110 -6.47 -15.62 0.18
C TYR A 110 -6.23 -14.17 -0.25
N LEU A 111 -6.74 -13.23 0.52
CA LEU A 111 -6.52 -11.79 0.34
C LEU A 111 -5.71 -11.26 1.52
N PRO A 112 -4.38 -11.34 1.46
CA PRO A 112 -3.53 -10.86 2.53
C PRO A 112 -3.59 -9.34 2.61
N TYR A 113 -3.64 -8.81 3.83
CA TYR A 113 -3.51 -7.38 4.11
C TYR A 113 -2.33 -7.13 5.05
N PHE A 114 -1.87 -5.90 5.11
CA PHE A 114 -0.67 -5.55 5.85
C PHE A 114 -0.85 -5.74 7.36
N SER A 115 0.06 -6.48 7.95
CA SER A 115 0.14 -6.69 9.39
C SER A 115 1.60 -6.92 9.80
N THR A 116 1.93 -6.59 11.05
CA THR A 116 3.22 -6.84 11.64
C THR A 116 3.10 -7.96 12.68
N GLY A 117 3.78 -9.07 12.44
CA GLY A 117 3.81 -10.21 13.37
C GLY A 117 4.90 -10.04 14.42
N THR A 118 4.57 -10.26 15.69
CA THR A 118 5.52 -10.32 16.81
C THR A 118 5.43 -11.69 17.47
N THR A 119 6.55 -12.42 17.51
CA THR A 119 6.60 -13.76 18.10
C THR A 119 7.26 -13.70 19.47
N VAL A 120 6.55 -14.16 20.50
CA VAL A 120 7.05 -14.33 21.88
C VAL A 120 6.68 -15.73 22.33
N ASP A 121 7.65 -16.46 22.86
CA ASP A 121 7.47 -17.83 23.37
C ASP A 121 6.74 -18.79 22.39
N SER A 122 7.08 -18.70 21.11
CA SER A 122 6.48 -19.45 19.99
C SER A 122 5.02 -19.10 19.68
N VAL A 123 4.47 -18.04 20.26
CA VAL A 123 3.16 -17.47 19.92
C VAL A 123 3.37 -16.22 19.08
N THR A 124 2.79 -16.19 17.90
CA THR A 124 2.82 -15.01 17.03
C THR A 124 1.51 -14.24 17.18
N THR A 125 1.63 -12.98 17.51
CA THR A 125 0.53 -12.01 17.50
C THR A 125 0.72 -11.05 16.34
N TYR A 126 -0.37 -10.62 15.73
CA TYR A 126 -0.35 -9.68 14.61
C TYR A 126 -0.96 -8.35 15.01
N GLU A 127 -0.33 -7.28 14.58
CA GLU A 127 -0.87 -5.92 14.65
C GLU A 127 -1.18 -5.46 13.23
N LEU A 128 -2.39 -4.95 13.02
CA LEU A 128 -2.82 -4.46 11.71
C LEU A 128 -2.05 -3.20 11.32
N ASP A 129 -1.62 -3.15 10.07
CA ASP A 129 -0.94 -2.00 9.48
C ASP A 129 -1.71 -1.56 8.23
N SER A 130 -1.67 -0.26 7.96
CA SER A 130 -2.25 0.34 6.74
C SER A 130 -3.76 0.09 6.56
N ILE A 131 -4.48 -0.17 7.65
CA ILE A 131 -5.94 -0.25 7.69
C ILE A 131 -6.51 1.10 8.11
N TYR A 132 -7.32 1.70 7.24
CA TYR A 132 -7.88 3.03 7.45
C TYR A 132 -9.37 2.96 7.74
N GLY A 133 -9.73 3.33 8.96
CA GLY A 133 -11.12 3.36 9.42
C GLY A 133 -11.52 2.12 10.20
N THR A 134 -12.69 2.23 10.83
CA THR A 134 -13.26 1.21 11.73
C THR A 134 -14.67 0.80 11.32
N THR A 135 -15.12 1.25 10.15
CA THR A 135 -16.44 0.93 9.65
C THR A 135 -16.36 -0.32 8.79
N PRO A 136 -17.19 -1.33 9.04
CA PRO A 136 -17.24 -2.52 8.20
C PRO A 136 -17.63 -2.19 6.75
N ILE A 137 -17.15 -3.00 5.82
CA ILE A 137 -17.48 -2.93 4.40
C ILE A 137 -18.04 -4.27 3.92
N ASN A 138 -18.83 -4.26 2.86
CA ASN A 138 -19.22 -5.48 2.18
C ASN A 138 -18.17 -5.79 1.11
N VAL A 139 -17.69 -7.02 1.09
CA VAL A 139 -16.72 -7.51 0.11
C VAL A 139 -17.38 -8.61 -0.70
N SER A 140 -17.39 -8.47 -2.01
CA SER A 140 -17.88 -9.48 -2.94
C SER A 140 -16.82 -9.83 -3.97
N ILE A 141 -16.77 -11.09 -4.35
CA ILE A 141 -15.86 -11.63 -5.36
C ILE A 141 -16.71 -12.04 -6.57
N PHE A 142 -16.35 -11.50 -7.72
CA PHE A 142 -17.03 -11.79 -8.98
C PHE A 142 -16.07 -12.45 -9.98
N GLU A 143 -16.60 -13.32 -10.81
CA GLU A 143 -15.92 -13.69 -12.04
C GLU A 143 -15.73 -12.43 -12.91
N SER A 144 -14.58 -12.29 -13.56
CA SER A 144 -14.40 -11.31 -14.62
C SER A 144 -14.12 -11.98 -15.96
N LYS A 145 -14.88 -11.59 -16.95
CA LYS A 145 -14.70 -12.04 -18.34
C LYS A 145 -13.72 -11.15 -19.12
N TYR A 146 -13.14 -10.16 -18.45
CA TYR A 146 -12.12 -9.30 -19.02
C TYR A 146 -10.75 -9.96 -18.96
N PHE A 147 -10.11 -10.15 -20.10
CA PHE A 147 -8.75 -10.65 -20.16
C PHE A 147 -7.74 -9.54 -19.92
N LEU A 148 -7.03 -9.59 -18.79
CA LEU A 148 -5.95 -8.66 -18.48
C LEU A 148 -4.69 -9.05 -19.25
N ARG A 149 -4.31 -8.22 -20.21
CA ARG A 149 -3.09 -8.43 -20.98
C ARG A 149 -1.88 -8.00 -20.18
N GLU A 150 -0.80 -8.75 -20.30
CA GLU A 150 0.49 -8.38 -19.72
C GLU A 150 1.23 -7.39 -20.60
N TYR A 151 1.15 -7.57 -21.91
CA TYR A 151 1.83 -6.73 -22.91
C TYR A 151 0.84 -5.98 -23.80
N ASP A 152 1.25 -4.78 -24.24
CA ASP A 152 0.45 -3.93 -25.12
C ASP A 152 0.59 -4.38 -26.58
N PRO A 153 -0.50 -4.82 -27.23
CA PRO A 153 -0.46 -5.22 -28.62
C PRO A 153 -0.14 -4.06 -29.59
N ASN A 154 -0.39 -2.82 -29.18
CA ASN A 154 -0.10 -1.64 -30.01
C ASN A 154 1.39 -1.37 -30.16
N THR A 155 2.21 -1.89 -29.24
CA THR A 155 3.68 -1.80 -29.30
C THR A 155 4.31 -3.06 -29.89
N GLY A 156 3.53 -3.96 -30.47
CA GLY A 156 4.01 -5.25 -30.94
C GLY A 156 4.36 -6.20 -29.78
N PHE A 157 3.78 -6.00 -28.61
CA PHE A 157 4.05 -6.74 -27.36
C PHE A 157 5.46 -6.52 -26.80
N GLU A 158 6.09 -5.40 -27.11
CA GLU A 158 7.41 -5.03 -26.57
C GLU A 158 7.29 -4.31 -25.22
N GLU A 159 6.18 -3.61 -24.99
CA GLU A 159 5.91 -2.88 -23.74
C GLU A 159 4.80 -3.53 -22.94
N PHE A 160 4.82 -3.30 -21.63
CA PHE A 160 3.75 -3.78 -20.76
C PHE A 160 2.46 -2.99 -20.96
N GLN A 161 1.34 -3.69 -20.87
CA GLN A 161 0.02 -3.06 -20.87
C GLN A 161 -0.18 -2.22 -19.63
N ASN A 162 -0.47 -0.94 -19.82
CA ASN A 162 -0.86 -0.06 -18.74
C ASN A 162 -2.39 0.00 -18.62
N TYR A 163 -2.86 -0.04 -17.37
CA TYR A 163 -4.26 0.16 -17.00
C TYR A 163 -4.38 1.42 -16.16
N TYR A 164 -5.54 2.08 -16.22
CA TYR A 164 -5.73 3.39 -15.64
C TYR A 164 -6.99 3.47 -14.78
N THR A 165 -6.96 4.36 -13.79
CA THR A 165 -8.06 4.59 -12.84
C THR A 165 -9.39 4.98 -13.49
N THR A 166 -9.38 5.43 -14.73
CA THR A 166 -10.58 5.81 -15.49
C THR A 166 -11.25 4.66 -16.24
N GLN A 167 -10.71 3.44 -16.14
CA GLN A 167 -11.21 2.27 -16.87
C GLN A 167 -12.19 1.41 -16.05
N GLY A 168 -12.60 1.86 -14.87
CA GLY A 168 -13.53 1.12 -14.00
C GLY A 168 -14.80 0.65 -14.73
N ASP A 169 -15.49 1.56 -15.40
CA ASP A 169 -16.73 1.27 -16.15
C ASP A 169 -16.53 0.20 -17.24
N VAL A 170 -15.32 0.16 -17.83
CA VAL A 170 -14.97 -0.88 -18.81
C VAL A 170 -14.94 -2.24 -18.16
N PHE A 171 -14.29 -2.35 -17.01
CA PHE A 171 -14.15 -3.63 -16.29
C PHE A 171 -15.49 -4.09 -15.70
N GLU A 172 -16.29 -3.17 -15.18
CA GLU A 172 -17.63 -3.46 -14.68
C GLU A 172 -18.55 -4.07 -15.74
N GLY A 173 -18.37 -3.68 -17.01
CA GLY A 173 -19.09 -4.27 -18.12
C GLY A 173 -18.76 -5.74 -18.41
N TYR A 174 -17.70 -6.28 -17.79
CA TYR A 174 -17.26 -7.67 -17.93
C TYR A 174 -17.46 -8.50 -16.64
N LEU A 175 -18.16 -7.97 -15.64
CA LEU A 175 -18.50 -8.75 -14.46
C LEU A 175 -19.41 -9.92 -14.84
N GLY A 176 -19.07 -11.08 -14.31
CA GLY A 176 -19.80 -12.32 -14.45
C GLY A 176 -20.59 -12.65 -13.19
N GLU A 177 -20.55 -13.92 -12.80
CA GLU A 177 -21.23 -14.44 -11.62
C GLU A 177 -20.55 -13.97 -10.34
N GLU A 178 -21.35 -13.73 -9.29
CA GLU A 178 -20.84 -13.53 -7.94
C GLU A 178 -20.42 -14.90 -7.38
N LEU A 179 -19.14 -15.02 -7.01
CA LEU A 179 -18.57 -16.27 -6.53
C LEU A 179 -18.65 -16.38 -5.01
N ALA A 180 -18.47 -15.27 -4.32
CA ALA A 180 -18.57 -15.22 -2.85
C ALA A 180 -18.85 -13.78 -2.39
N SER A 181 -19.46 -13.63 -1.22
CA SER A 181 -19.63 -12.33 -0.56
C SER A 181 -19.57 -12.43 0.96
N VAL A 182 -19.07 -11.36 1.56
CA VAL A 182 -19.05 -11.15 3.01
C VAL A 182 -19.67 -9.82 3.31
N GLU A 183 -20.67 -9.84 4.15
CA GLU A 183 -21.28 -8.62 4.68
C GLU A 183 -20.58 -8.21 5.99
N ASN A 184 -20.47 -6.90 6.18
CA ASN A 184 -19.91 -6.30 7.40
C ASN A 184 -18.48 -6.77 7.73
N PHE A 185 -17.67 -7.01 6.69
CA PHE A 185 -16.27 -7.35 6.88
C PHE A 185 -15.50 -6.19 7.50
N LEU A 186 -14.80 -6.48 8.58
CA LEU A 186 -13.85 -5.59 9.22
C LEU A 186 -12.53 -6.35 9.37
N PRO A 187 -11.43 -5.84 8.80
CA PRO A 187 -10.12 -6.46 8.99
C PRO A 187 -9.80 -6.62 10.48
N THR A 188 -9.41 -7.81 10.88
CA THR A 188 -8.99 -8.13 12.24
C THR A 188 -7.63 -8.79 12.23
N GLU A 189 -7.09 -9.05 13.41
CA GLU A 189 -5.83 -9.78 13.59
C GLU A 189 -5.97 -11.27 13.32
N ASN A 190 -7.21 -11.76 13.14
CA ASN A 190 -7.51 -13.16 12.84
C ASN A 190 -7.73 -13.36 11.35
N SER A 191 -7.47 -14.57 10.88
CA SER A 191 -7.78 -14.97 9.51
C SER A 191 -9.25 -15.37 9.40
N TYR A 192 -9.88 -15.00 8.29
CA TYR A 192 -11.25 -15.43 7.96
C TYR A 192 -11.24 -16.39 6.76
N VAL A 193 -12.04 -17.41 6.83
CA VAL A 193 -12.34 -18.28 5.70
C VAL A 193 -13.83 -18.16 5.38
N ILE A 194 -14.14 -17.90 4.13
CA ILE A 194 -15.50 -17.80 3.62
C ILE A 194 -15.76 -19.00 2.75
N PHE A 195 -16.79 -19.74 3.08
CA PHE A 195 -17.24 -20.88 2.28
C PHE A 195 -18.46 -20.48 1.45
N GLU A 196 -18.46 -20.81 0.17
CA GLU A 196 -19.63 -20.67 -0.68
C GLU A 196 -20.69 -21.71 -0.25
N GLY A 197 -21.88 -21.25 0.15
CA GLY A 197 -23.07 -22.09 0.35
C GLY A 197 -23.37 -22.54 1.77
N GLU A 198 -22.59 -22.21 2.80
CA GLU A 198 -22.96 -22.47 4.20
C GLU A 198 -22.69 -21.22 5.08
N GLU A 199 -23.65 -20.89 5.95
CA GLU A 199 -23.58 -19.78 6.92
C GLU A 199 -22.61 -20.10 8.09
N ASN A 200 -21.44 -20.66 7.81
CA ASN A 200 -20.48 -21.00 8.84
C ASN A 200 -19.17 -20.21 8.62
N GLU A 201 -19.05 -19.14 9.36
CA GLU A 201 -17.76 -18.50 9.61
C GLU A 201 -16.97 -19.37 10.59
N GLU A 202 -15.98 -20.13 10.14
CA GLU A 202 -14.99 -20.71 11.02
C GLU A 202 -13.80 -19.77 11.14
N GLU A 203 -13.61 -19.24 12.35
CA GLU A 203 -12.42 -18.49 12.73
C GLU A 203 -11.24 -19.48 12.77
N LEU A 204 -10.33 -19.39 11.80
CA LEU A 204 -9.06 -20.11 11.86
C LEU A 204 -8.12 -19.34 12.79
N THR A 205 -8.00 -19.81 14.01
CA THR A 205 -6.86 -19.44 14.87
C THR A 205 -5.57 -20.00 14.27
N PRO A 206 -4.47 -19.21 14.25
CA PRO A 206 -3.18 -19.59 13.66
C PRO A 206 -2.53 -20.78 14.34
#